data_02669d45a76be04bf31acef052f8b135
#
_entry.id   02669d45a76be04bf31acef052f8b135
#
_cell.length_a   1.000
_cell.length_b   1.000
_cell.length_c   1.000
_cell.angle_alpha   90.00
_cell.angle_beta   90.00
_cell.angle_gamma   90.00
#
_symmetry.space_group_name_H-M   'P 1'
#
loop_
_entity.id
_entity.type
_entity.pdbx_description
1 polymer ?
#
loop_
_entity_poly.entity_id
_entity_poly.type
_entity_poly.pdbx_seq_one_letter_code
_entity_poly.pdbx_strand_id
1 'polypeptide(L)'
;VYYTVLAAILAAMRRAGGKSASGETGRKNRRADGNRWIRTAVFFLICILLPCILMPRPVDGMEVLFLDVGQGDGILLRSGRSAVLIDGGSTSEKKLGEYRLEPCLKSCGVSVIEYAFVSHGDLDHISGIRYLLESCEEIEVRNLLLPCQGQEDEALSDLAELARARGTRVAFLEAGEHFLVEGIGITCLYPGIHDIPADKNEESEVLKVDYGNCHILFTGDMSGDGE
;
A
#
# COMPACT_ATOMS: atom_id res chain seq x y z
N VAL A 1 -1.14 17.87 -0.59
CA VAL A 1 -1.06 18.63 0.67
C VAL A 1 0.37 19.12 0.93
N TYR A 2 1.42 18.26 0.83
CA TYR A 2 2.81 18.60 1.15
C TYR A 2 3.36 19.76 0.30
N TYR A 3 3.20 19.68 -1.03
CA TYR A 3 3.68 20.73 -1.95
C TYR A 3 2.91 22.06 -1.81
N THR A 4 1.63 22.02 -1.46
CA THR A 4 0.83 23.24 -1.25
C THR A 4 1.27 23.98 0.02
N VAL A 5 1.60 23.27 1.10
CA VAL A 5 2.15 23.87 2.33
C VAL A 5 3.53 24.46 2.06
N LEU A 6 4.41 23.75 1.36
CA LEU A 6 5.74 24.24 0.99
C LEU A 6 5.66 25.49 0.09
N ALA A 7 4.77 25.48 -0.91
CA ALA A 7 4.53 26.64 -1.79
C ALA A 7 3.99 27.85 -1.02
N ALA A 8 3.07 27.65 -0.08
CA ALA A 8 2.53 28.71 0.77
C ALA A 8 3.62 29.33 1.67
N ILE A 9 4.49 28.51 2.25
CA ILE A 9 5.61 28.95 3.09
C ILE A 9 6.61 29.74 2.24
N LEU A 10 6.97 29.28 1.04
CA LEU A 10 7.86 29.98 0.11
C LEU A 10 7.26 31.32 -0.37
N ALA A 11 5.96 31.37 -0.64
CA ALA A 11 5.26 32.60 -1.00
C ALA A 11 5.22 33.61 0.15
N ALA A 12 5.00 33.15 1.38
CA ALA A 12 5.05 33.98 2.58
C ALA A 12 6.45 34.58 2.81
N MET A 13 7.51 33.79 2.57
CA MET A 13 8.90 34.26 2.67
C MET A 13 9.25 35.30 1.61
N ARG A 14 8.80 35.14 0.36
CA ARG A 14 8.98 36.13 -0.72
C ARG A 14 8.29 37.45 -0.41
N ARG A 15 7.05 37.42 0.14
CA ARG A 15 6.32 38.61 0.56
C ARG A 15 7.00 39.35 1.73
N ALA A 16 7.67 38.64 2.63
CA ALA A 16 8.40 39.22 3.75
C ALA A 16 9.72 39.89 3.33
N GLY A 17 10.29 39.52 2.16
CA GLY A 17 11.54 40.09 1.61
C GLY A 17 11.35 41.37 0.78
N GLY A 18 10.12 41.72 0.40
CA GLY A 18 9.81 42.75 -0.63
C GLY A 18 9.56 44.17 -0.20
N LYS A 19 9.87 44.62 1.00
CA LYS A 19 9.79 46.04 1.42
C LYS A 19 11.13 46.54 1.91
N SER A 20 11.98 46.93 0.95
CA SER A 20 13.03 47.91 1.17
C SER A 20 12.58 49.25 0.61
N ALA A 21 12.12 50.10 1.49
CA ALA A 21 11.95 51.53 1.20
C ALA A 21 13.05 52.27 1.94
N SER A 22 13.70 53.13 1.18
CA SER A 22 14.76 54.07 1.52
C SER A 22 14.52 54.89 2.80
N GLY A 23 15.60 55.12 3.56
CA GLY A 23 15.74 56.29 4.41
C GLY A 23 15.85 56.01 5.91
N GLU A 24 17.02 56.43 6.42
CA GLU A 24 17.32 56.80 7.81
C GLU A 24 17.68 55.78 8.88
N THR A 25 18.94 55.97 9.30
CA THR A 25 19.58 55.75 10.62
C THR A 25 19.96 54.37 11.06
N GLY A 26 21.27 54.15 11.11
CA GLY A 26 22.10 52.98 11.40
C GLY A 26 21.96 52.32 12.79
N ARG A 27 20.93 52.53 13.58
CA ARG A 27 20.72 51.90 14.89
C ARG A 27 19.57 50.90 14.97
N LYS A 28 18.64 50.95 13.99
CA LYS A 28 17.51 49.99 13.88
C LYS A 28 17.87 48.70 13.16
N ASN A 29 18.92 48.66 12.34
CA ASN A 29 19.27 47.53 11.47
C ASN A 29 19.74 46.25 12.22
N ARG A 30 20.45 46.38 13.33
CA ARG A 30 20.93 45.19 14.06
C ARG A 30 19.87 44.29 14.69
N ARG A 31 18.72 44.86 15.13
CA ARG A 31 17.57 44.08 15.66
C ARG A 31 16.76 43.44 14.55
N ALA A 32 16.64 44.09 13.39
CA ALA A 32 15.92 43.54 12.24
C ALA A 32 16.67 42.37 11.58
N ASP A 33 17.99 42.41 11.52
CA ASP A 33 18.84 41.34 10.98
C ASP A 33 18.89 40.11 11.91
N GLY A 34 18.92 40.30 13.22
CA GLY A 34 18.81 39.20 14.19
C GLY A 34 17.49 38.42 14.07
N ASN A 35 16.38 39.13 13.85
CA ASN A 35 15.07 38.48 13.65
C ASN A 35 14.98 37.74 12.31
N ARG A 36 15.61 38.23 11.25
CA ARG A 36 15.66 37.55 9.94
C ARG A 36 16.41 36.22 10.04
N TRP A 37 17.57 36.22 10.66
CA TRP A 37 18.38 34.99 10.83
C TRP A 37 17.63 33.91 11.65
N ILE A 38 17.02 34.31 12.77
CA ILE A 38 16.21 33.39 13.60
C ILE A 38 15.05 32.81 12.78
N ARG A 39 14.32 33.62 12.04
CA ARG A 39 13.21 33.14 11.20
C ARG A 39 13.66 32.16 10.12
N THR A 40 14.83 32.42 9.52
CA THR A 40 15.43 31.51 8.52
C THR A 40 15.87 30.21 9.19
N ALA A 41 16.52 30.27 10.36
CA ALA A 41 16.93 29.08 11.10
C ALA A 41 15.74 28.22 11.52
N VAL A 42 14.67 28.84 12.05
CA VAL A 42 13.42 28.14 12.40
C VAL A 42 12.78 27.50 11.16
N PHE A 43 12.78 28.19 10.02
CA PHE A 43 12.27 27.62 8.77
C PHE A 43 13.04 26.37 8.37
N PHE A 44 14.37 26.41 8.34
CA PHE A 44 15.19 25.23 8.02
C PHE A 44 15.01 24.12 9.04
N LEU A 45 14.89 24.46 10.32
CA LEU A 45 14.58 23.48 11.37
C LEU A 45 13.25 22.77 11.12
N ILE A 46 12.19 23.52 10.78
CA ILE A 46 10.90 22.96 10.44
C ILE A 46 11.00 22.09 9.18
N CYS A 47 11.72 22.53 8.14
CA CYS A 47 11.93 21.75 6.92
C CYS A 47 12.67 20.43 7.15
N ILE A 48 13.52 20.36 8.18
CA ILE A 48 14.25 19.14 8.57
C ILE A 48 13.38 18.26 9.47
N LEU A 49 12.73 18.83 10.49
CA LEU A 49 11.98 18.06 11.49
C LEU A 49 10.64 17.54 10.95
N LEU A 50 9.96 18.33 10.11
CA LEU A 50 8.64 17.94 9.59
C LEU A 50 8.66 16.63 8.77
N PRO A 51 9.59 16.41 7.83
CA PRO A 51 9.73 15.13 7.17
C PRO A 51 10.00 13.97 8.14
N CYS A 52 10.87 14.17 9.14
CA CYS A 52 11.17 13.14 10.13
C CYS A 52 9.97 12.74 10.99
N ILE A 53 9.08 13.70 11.29
CA ILE A 53 7.84 13.45 12.05
C ILE A 53 6.79 12.76 11.17
N LEU A 54 6.74 13.12 9.87
CA LEU A 54 5.77 12.59 8.92
C LEU A 54 6.20 11.26 8.27
N MET A 55 7.47 10.84 8.47
CA MET A 55 7.91 9.54 7.96
C MET A 55 7.16 8.41 8.65
N PRO A 56 6.57 7.47 7.87
CA PRO A 56 5.95 6.28 8.43
C PRO A 56 6.96 5.51 9.28
N ARG A 57 6.56 5.13 10.48
CA ARG A 57 7.42 4.33 11.36
C ARG A 57 7.34 2.87 10.93
N PRO A 58 8.47 2.14 10.98
CA PRO A 58 8.45 0.69 10.82
C PRO A 58 7.52 0.07 11.87
N VAL A 59 6.83 -0.98 11.49
CA VAL A 59 6.02 -1.79 12.41
C VAL A 59 6.96 -2.65 13.24
N ASP A 60 6.78 -2.62 14.56
CA ASP A 60 7.50 -3.52 15.46
C ASP A 60 6.69 -4.81 15.60
N GLY A 61 7.21 -5.88 15.05
CA GLY A 61 6.49 -7.14 14.93
C GLY A 61 5.68 -7.26 13.63
N MET A 62 4.61 -8.04 13.65
CA MET A 62 3.66 -8.20 12.55
C MET A 62 2.32 -7.55 12.91
N GLU A 63 1.80 -6.74 12.00
CA GLU A 63 0.46 -6.17 12.07
C GLU A 63 -0.42 -6.82 10.99
N VAL A 64 -1.61 -7.24 11.37
CA VAL A 64 -2.64 -7.76 10.46
C VAL A 64 -3.83 -6.84 10.52
N LEU A 65 -4.18 -6.25 9.41
CA LEU A 65 -5.30 -5.32 9.28
C LEU A 65 -6.34 -5.89 8.32
N PHE A 66 -7.52 -6.20 8.83
CA PHE A 66 -8.68 -6.53 8.01
C PHE A 66 -9.37 -5.24 7.60
N LEU A 67 -9.52 -5.03 6.30
CA LEU A 67 -10.14 -3.83 5.76
C LEU A 67 -11.68 -3.96 5.82
N ASP A 68 -12.35 -2.86 6.16
CA ASP A 68 -13.81 -2.78 6.03
C ASP A 68 -14.17 -2.58 4.55
N VAL A 69 -14.24 -3.68 3.83
CA VAL A 69 -14.53 -3.70 2.39
C VAL A 69 -16.01 -3.91 2.08
N GLY A 70 -16.84 -4.19 3.12
CA GLY A 70 -18.21 -4.63 2.93
C GLY A 70 -18.28 -6.10 2.54
N GLN A 71 -18.97 -6.44 1.44
CA GLN A 71 -18.98 -7.81 0.94
C GLN A 71 -17.73 -8.02 0.07
N GLY A 72 -16.81 -8.86 0.54
CA GLY A 72 -15.54 -9.17 -0.07
C GLY A 72 -14.40 -9.25 0.96
N ASP A 73 -13.19 -9.44 0.50
CA ASP A 73 -12.01 -9.59 1.33
C ASP A 73 -10.92 -8.55 1.03
N GLY A 74 -10.19 -8.19 2.07
CA GLY A 74 -9.02 -7.34 1.96
C GLY A 74 -8.21 -7.36 3.25
N ILE A 75 -7.01 -7.93 3.20
CA ILE A 75 -6.15 -8.11 4.38
C ILE A 75 -4.78 -7.52 4.08
N LEU A 76 -4.32 -6.61 4.93
CA LEU A 76 -3.01 -6.02 4.86
C LEU A 76 -2.13 -6.57 5.98
N LEU A 77 -1.04 -7.25 5.60
CA LEU A 77 0.00 -7.67 6.51
C LEU A 77 1.17 -6.68 6.45
N ARG A 78 1.70 -6.30 7.59
CA ARG A 78 2.85 -5.38 7.68
C ARG A 78 3.86 -5.90 8.67
N SER A 79 5.14 -5.83 8.32
CA SER A 79 6.26 -6.04 9.22
C SER A 79 7.43 -5.14 8.79
N GLY A 80 8.11 -4.52 9.74
CA GLY A 80 9.14 -3.55 9.41
C GLY A 80 8.60 -2.43 8.51
N ARG A 81 9.08 -2.37 7.28
CA ARG A 81 8.62 -1.43 6.23
C ARG A 81 7.92 -2.13 5.08
N SER A 82 7.81 -3.43 5.13
CA SER A 82 7.20 -4.23 4.08
C SER A 82 5.70 -4.39 4.30
N ALA A 83 4.98 -4.47 3.20
CA ALA A 83 3.54 -4.68 3.16
C ALA A 83 3.20 -5.81 2.18
N VAL A 84 2.28 -6.65 2.59
CA VAL A 84 1.69 -7.72 1.79
C VAL A 84 0.19 -7.52 1.81
N LEU A 85 -0.44 -7.59 0.66
CA LEU A 85 -1.88 -7.52 0.50
C LEU A 85 -2.41 -8.91 0.13
N ILE A 86 -3.45 -9.36 0.80
CA ILE A 86 -4.18 -10.59 0.46
C ILE A 86 -5.60 -10.14 0.12
N ASP A 87 -5.97 -10.32 -1.13
CA ASP A 87 -7.20 -9.79 -1.72
C ASP A 87 -7.35 -8.27 -1.57
N GLY A 88 -8.42 -7.72 -2.04
CA GLY A 88 -8.70 -6.30 -1.95
C GLY A 88 -9.84 -5.95 -2.88
N GLY A 89 -10.99 -6.57 -2.66
CA GLY A 89 -12.15 -6.38 -3.51
C GLY A 89 -13.43 -6.14 -2.73
N SER A 90 -14.49 -5.78 -3.45
CA SER A 90 -15.85 -5.66 -2.92
C SER A 90 -16.88 -5.68 -4.03
N THR A 91 -18.02 -6.34 -3.76
CA THR A 91 -19.23 -6.23 -4.58
C THR A 91 -20.20 -5.19 -4.07
N SER A 92 -20.16 -4.83 -2.78
CA SER A 92 -21.05 -3.81 -2.19
C SER A 92 -20.49 -2.39 -2.34
N GLU A 93 -19.17 -2.20 -2.40
CA GLU A 93 -18.48 -0.89 -2.46
C GLU A 93 -17.86 -0.66 -3.85
N LYS A 94 -18.64 -0.02 -4.76
CA LYS A 94 -18.27 0.15 -6.18
C LYS A 94 -16.94 0.85 -6.43
N LYS A 95 -16.46 1.67 -5.50
CA LYS A 95 -15.22 2.43 -5.59
C LYS A 95 -14.28 2.11 -4.42
N LEU A 96 -14.25 0.84 -4.03
CA LEU A 96 -13.42 0.37 -2.92
C LEU A 96 -11.97 0.84 -3.05
N GLY A 97 -11.36 0.65 -4.22
CA GLY A 97 -9.98 1.02 -4.48
C GLY A 97 -9.69 2.49 -4.15
N GLU A 98 -10.51 3.39 -4.72
CA GLU A 98 -10.36 4.85 -4.60
C GLU A 98 -10.65 5.38 -3.18
N TYR A 99 -11.70 4.86 -2.53
CA TYR A 99 -12.19 5.47 -1.29
C TYR A 99 -11.84 4.71 -0.02
N ARG A 100 -11.41 3.47 -0.11
CA ARG A 100 -11.08 2.64 1.05
C ARG A 100 -9.67 2.07 1.00
N LEU A 101 -9.33 1.29 -0.03
CA LEU A 101 -8.06 0.57 -0.11
C LEU A 101 -6.87 1.54 -0.21
N GLU A 102 -6.85 2.42 -1.20
CA GLU A 102 -5.77 3.39 -1.38
C GLU A 102 -5.60 4.33 -0.17
N PRO A 103 -6.68 4.96 0.38
CA PRO A 103 -6.55 5.77 1.59
C PRO A 103 -6.05 4.99 2.81
N CYS A 104 -6.47 3.73 2.97
CA CYS A 104 -6.00 2.87 4.05
C CYS A 104 -4.51 2.60 3.91
N LEU A 105 -4.03 2.16 2.75
CA LEU A 105 -2.62 1.93 2.47
C LEU A 105 -1.78 3.19 2.72
N LYS A 106 -2.23 4.36 2.23
CA LYS A 106 -1.57 5.65 2.47
C LYS A 106 -1.55 6.04 3.95
N SER A 107 -2.64 5.80 4.69
CA SER A 107 -2.69 6.08 6.13
C SER A 107 -1.71 5.22 6.93
N CYS A 108 -1.49 4.00 6.47
CA CYS A 108 -0.48 3.08 6.98
C CYS A 108 0.94 3.42 6.51
N GLY A 109 1.10 4.44 5.63
CA GLY A 109 2.39 4.81 5.05
C GLY A 109 2.93 3.80 4.05
N VAL A 110 2.06 2.97 3.47
CA VAL A 110 2.42 1.99 2.44
C VAL A 110 2.42 2.70 1.09
N SER A 111 3.56 2.71 0.43
CA SER A 111 3.73 3.15 -0.96
C SER A 111 4.19 2.02 -1.88
N VAL A 112 4.54 0.87 -1.29
CA VAL A 112 4.96 -0.33 -2.01
C VAL A 112 4.31 -1.54 -1.36
N ILE A 113 3.64 -2.35 -2.15
CA ILE A 113 3.16 -3.68 -1.80
C ILE A 113 4.16 -4.67 -2.38
N GLU A 114 4.86 -5.39 -1.50
CA GLU A 114 5.89 -6.34 -1.92
C GLU A 114 5.27 -7.54 -2.65
N TYR A 115 4.18 -8.06 -2.11
CA TYR A 115 3.37 -9.12 -2.69
C TYR A 115 1.89 -8.79 -2.54
N ALA A 116 1.14 -8.93 -3.62
CA ALA A 116 -0.32 -8.96 -3.62
C ALA A 116 -0.75 -10.38 -4.00
N PHE A 117 -1.37 -11.08 -3.08
CA PHE A 117 -1.97 -12.40 -3.30
C PHE A 117 -3.43 -12.23 -3.65
N VAL A 118 -3.93 -13.01 -4.56
CA VAL A 118 -5.34 -13.06 -4.95
C VAL A 118 -5.84 -14.49 -4.79
N SER A 119 -6.84 -14.67 -3.96
CA SER A 119 -7.40 -16.00 -3.69
C SER A 119 -8.09 -16.59 -4.92
N HIS A 120 -8.93 -15.82 -5.60
CA HIS A 120 -9.65 -16.21 -6.82
C HIS A 120 -10.13 -14.99 -7.62
N GLY A 121 -10.76 -15.23 -8.79
CA GLY A 121 -11.06 -14.19 -9.78
C GLY A 121 -12.33 -13.37 -9.58
N ASP A 122 -13.05 -13.50 -8.46
CA ASP A 122 -14.28 -12.77 -8.25
C ASP A 122 -14.05 -11.29 -7.86
N LEU A 123 -14.98 -10.43 -8.24
CA LEU A 123 -14.83 -8.97 -8.09
C LEU A 123 -14.62 -8.52 -6.65
N ASP A 124 -15.18 -9.23 -5.69
CA ASP A 124 -15.05 -8.96 -4.27
C ASP A 124 -13.68 -9.33 -3.70
N HIS A 125 -12.80 -9.91 -4.49
CA HIS A 125 -11.41 -10.16 -4.16
C HIS A 125 -10.42 -9.32 -5.00
N ILE A 126 -10.78 -8.97 -6.25
CA ILE A 126 -9.83 -8.34 -7.17
C ILE A 126 -10.07 -6.86 -7.46
N SER A 127 -11.28 -6.32 -7.23
CA SER A 127 -11.67 -4.99 -7.75
C SER A 127 -10.79 -3.84 -7.25
N GLY A 128 -10.33 -3.87 -6.02
CA GLY A 128 -9.42 -2.88 -5.47
C GLY A 128 -7.98 -3.04 -5.95
N ILE A 129 -7.50 -4.29 -6.10
CA ILE A 129 -6.18 -4.57 -6.69
C ILE A 129 -6.15 -4.08 -8.14
N ARG A 130 -7.21 -4.35 -8.91
CA ARG A 130 -7.37 -3.83 -10.26
C ARG A 130 -7.27 -2.30 -10.29
N TYR A 131 -7.96 -1.61 -9.37
CA TYR A 131 -7.86 -0.15 -9.25
C TYR A 131 -6.42 0.30 -8.96
N LEU A 132 -5.70 -0.35 -8.06
CA LEU A 132 -4.31 0.00 -7.77
C LEU A 132 -3.44 -0.12 -9.04
N LEU A 133 -3.67 -1.15 -9.83
CA LEU A 133 -2.93 -1.37 -11.08
C LEU A 133 -3.38 -0.44 -12.21
N GLU A 134 -4.63 -0.06 -12.31
CA GLU A 134 -5.15 0.80 -13.39
C GLU A 134 -4.91 2.29 -13.14
N SER A 135 -5.18 2.75 -11.92
CA SER A 135 -5.42 4.16 -11.65
C SER A 135 -4.53 4.76 -10.55
N CYS A 136 -3.93 3.95 -9.68
CA CYS A 136 -3.11 4.47 -8.59
C CYS A 136 -1.64 4.59 -9.03
N GLU A 137 -1.11 5.82 -9.00
CA GLU A 137 0.30 6.10 -9.32
C GLU A 137 1.20 6.14 -8.08
N GLU A 138 0.61 6.25 -6.89
CA GLU A 138 1.34 6.48 -5.64
C GLU A 138 1.69 5.18 -4.89
N ILE A 139 1.07 4.05 -5.27
CA ILE A 139 1.29 2.74 -4.66
C ILE A 139 1.76 1.76 -5.73
N GLU A 140 2.96 1.25 -5.55
CA GLU A 140 3.57 0.24 -6.41
C GLU A 140 3.20 -1.16 -5.93
N VAL A 141 2.71 -2.02 -6.82
CA VAL A 141 2.59 -3.47 -6.59
C VAL A 141 3.76 -4.16 -7.27
N ARG A 142 4.67 -4.74 -6.51
CA ARG A 142 5.89 -5.36 -7.08
C ARG A 142 5.64 -6.73 -7.66
N ASN A 143 4.91 -7.56 -6.93
CA ASN A 143 4.61 -8.91 -7.33
C ASN A 143 3.12 -9.19 -7.13
N LEU A 144 2.46 -9.68 -8.17
CA LEU A 144 1.09 -10.18 -8.13
C LEU A 144 1.13 -11.70 -8.21
N LEU A 145 0.54 -12.36 -7.23
CA LEU A 145 0.53 -13.79 -7.07
C LEU A 145 -0.90 -14.28 -7.20
N LEU A 146 -1.11 -15.24 -8.08
CA LEU A 146 -2.41 -15.76 -8.50
C LEU A 146 -2.43 -17.28 -8.34
N PRO A 147 -3.56 -17.94 -8.07
CA PRO A 147 -3.63 -19.39 -8.00
C PRO A 147 -3.27 -20.02 -9.34
N CYS A 148 -2.62 -21.18 -9.33
CA CYS A 148 -2.14 -21.85 -10.53
C CYS A 148 -3.25 -22.21 -11.53
N GLN A 149 -4.45 -22.52 -11.07
CA GLN A 149 -5.63 -22.73 -11.90
C GLN A 149 -6.18 -21.45 -12.52
N GLY A 150 -5.88 -20.29 -11.95
CA GLY A 150 -6.33 -18.97 -12.44
C GLY A 150 -5.82 -18.59 -13.83
N GLN A 151 -4.94 -19.41 -14.45
CA GLN A 151 -4.51 -19.19 -15.84
C GLN A 151 -5.66 -19.35 -16.85
N GLU A 152 -6.68 -20.10 -16.53
CA GLU A 152 -7.86 -20.32 -17.36
C GLU A 152 -9.02 -19.38 -17.01
N ASP A 153 -8.92 -18.65 -15.87
CA ASP A 153 -9.90 -17.64 -15.48
C ASP A 153 -9.66 -16.33 -16.23
N GLU A 154 -10.68 -15.84 -16.95
CA GLU A 154 -10.61 -14.62 -17.75
C GLU A 154 -10.29 -13.38 -16.89
N ALA A 155 -10.89 -13.27 -15.69
CA ALA A 155 -10.69 -12.11 -14.83
C ALA A 155 -9.28 -12.05 -14.24
N LEU A 156 -8.69 -13.20 -13.88
CA LEU A 156 -7.32 -13.30 -13.41
C LEU A 156 -6.32 -13.13 -14.55
N SER A 157 -6.63 -13.64 -15.75
CA SER A 157 -5.80 -13.43 -16.94
C SER A 157 -5.71 -11.95 -17.30
N ASP A 158 -6.85 -11.24 -17.34
CA ASP A 158 -6.92 -9.80 -17.56
C ASP A 158 -6.14 -9.02 -16.49
N LEU A 159 -6.27 -9.41 -15.23
CA LEU A 159 -5.54 -8.79 -14.12
C LEU A 159 -4.03 -8.98 -14.26
N ALA A 160 -3.61 -10.17 -14.70
CA ALA A 160 -2.22 -10.51 -14.95
C ALA A 160 -1.63 -9.67 -16.11
N GLU A 161 -2.38 -9.47 -17.20
CA GLU A 161 -1.96 -8.62 -18.32
C GLU A 161 -1.82 -7.17 -17.89
N LEU A 162 -2.79 -6.64 -17.14
CA LEU A 162 -2.76 -5.31 -16.59
C LEU A 162 -1.53 -5.10 -15.67
N ALA A 163 -1.28 -6.06 -14.78
CA ALA A 163 -0.13 -6.02 -13.87
C ALA A 163 1.21 -5.98 -14.64
N ARG A 164 1.37 -6.85 -15.67
CA ARG A 164 2.56 -6.85 -16.51
C ARG A 164 2.76 -5.53 -17.25
N ALA A 165 1.68 -4.93 -17.75
CA ALA A 165 1.73 -3.63 -18.43
C ALA A 165 2.20 -2.50 -17.50
N ARG A 166 1.97 -2.63 -16.18
CA ARG A 166 2.44 -1.70 -15.13
C ARG A 166 3.85 -2.02 -14.63
N GLY A 167 4.47 -3.09 -15.10
CA GLY A 167 5.79 -3.53 -14.66
C GLY A 167 5.78 -4.40 -13.40
N THR A 168 4.61 -4.79 -12.93
CA THR A 168 4.43 -5.75 -11.83
C THR A 168 4.82 -7.15 -12.30
N ARG A 169 5.59 -7.89 -11.50
CA ARG A 169 5.87 -9.30 -11.77
C ARG A 169 4.65 -10.12 -11.43
N VAL A 170 4.33 -11.07 -12.30
CA VAL A 170 3.17 -11.97 -12.10
C VAL A 170 3.67 -13.39 -12.02
N ALA A 171 3.24 -14.12 -11.01
CA ALA A 171 3.45 -15.55 -10.87
C ALA A 171 2.13 -16.25 -10.53
N PHE A 172 2.03 -17.50 -10.94
CA PHE A 172 0.93 -18.39 -10.60
C PHE A 172 1.46 -19.41 -9.60
N LEU A 173 0.82 -19.50 -8.44
CA LEU A 173 1.28 -20.26 -7.30
C LEU A 173 0.65 -21.64 -7.23
N GLU A 174 1.44 -22.58 -6.76
CA GLU A 174 0.97 -23.92 -6.42
C GLU A 174 1.29 -24.26 -4.95
N ALA A 175 0.59 -25.23 -4.42
CA ALA A 175 0.82 -25.72 -3.06
C ALA A 175 2.28 -26.10 -2.80
N GLY A 176 2.83 -25.63 -1.68
CA GLY A 176 4.21 -25.83 -1.27
C GLY A 176 5.13 -24.65 -1.53
N GLU A 177 4.74 -23.66 -2.34
CA GLU A 177 5.55 -22.46 -2.53
C GLU A 177 5.57 -21.60 -1.27
N HIS A 178 6.73 -21.02 -0.99
CA HIS A 178 6.99 -20.29 0.25
C HIS A 178 7.68 -18.96 -0.02
N PHE A 179 7.21 -17.91 0.67
CA PHE A 179 7.73 -16.54 0.60
C PHE A 179 8.12 -16.05 1.99
N LEU A 180 9.18 -15.25 2.06
CA LEU A 180 9.63 -14.63 3.30
C LEU A 180 9.76 -13.12 3.12
N VAL A 181 9.05 -12.34 3.96
CA VAL A 181 9.05 -10.88 3.95
C VAL A 181 9.19 -10.35 5.37
N GLU A 182 10.33 -9.76 5.71
CA GLU A 182 10.57 -9.13 7.04
C GLU A 182 10.11 -10.01 8.22
N GLY A 183 10.43 -11.31 8.14
CA GLY A 183 10.08 -12.30 9.16
C GLY A 183 8.68 -12.90 9.06
N ILE A 184 7.84 -12.42 8.11
CA ILE A 184 6.56 -13.04 7.77
C ILE A 184 6.85 -14.17 6.78
N GLY A 185 6.59 -15.43 7.16
CA GLY A 185 6.58 -16.58 6.28
C GLY A 185 5.19 -16.78 5.70
N ILE A 186 5.07 -16.90 4.38
CA ILE A 186 3.79 -17.14 3.70
C ILE A 186 3.94 -18.41 2.88
N THR A 187 3.08 -19.38 3.09
CA THR A 187 3.10 -20.65 2.38
C THR A 187 1.77 -20.85 1.70
N CYS A 188 1.80 -21.09 0.40
CA CYS A 188 0.63 -21.55 -0.35
C CYS A 188 0.37 -23.02 0.02
N LEU A 189 -0.81 -23.32 0.56
CA LEU A 189 -1.22 -24.67 0.91
C LEU A 189 -2.09 -25.32 -0.17
N TYR A 190 -2.83 -24.52 -0.91
CA TYR A 190 -3.73 -24.92 -1.97
C TYR A 190 -3.86 -23.73 -2.98
N PRO A 191 -4.09 -23.98 -4.27
CA PRO A 191 -4.28 -25.27 -4.93
C PRO A 191 -2.97 -25.95 -5.33
N GLY A 192 -3.02 -27.27 -5.46
CA GLY A 192 -1.96 -28.03 -6.12
C GLY A 192 -2.22 -28.14 -7.62
N ILE A 193 -1.18 -28.37 -8.42
CA ILE A 193 -1.26 -28.41 -9.89
C ILE A 193 -2.19 -29.51 -10.43
N HIS A 194 -2.51 -30.51 -9.63
CA HIS A 194 -3.37 -31.63 -10.01
C HIS A 194 -4.78 -31.54 -9.43
N ASP A 195 -5.07 -30.51 -8.65
CA ASP A 195 -6.39 -30.32 -8.10
C ASP A 195 -7.35 -29.87 -9.22
N ILE A 196 -8.54 -30.40 -9.23
CA ILE A 196 -9.58 -30.11 -10.21
C ILE A 196 -10.76 -29.54 -9.43
N PRO A 197 -10.78 -28.22 -9.20
CA PRO A 197 -11.85 -27.57 -8.48
C PRO A 197 -13.16 -27.69 -9.27
N ALA A 198 -14.28 -27.80 -8.58
CA ALA A 198 -15.60 -27.86 -9.19
C ALA A 198 -16.17 -26.48 -9.52
N ASP A 199 -15.73 -25.46 -8.80
CA ASP A 199 -16.14 -24.07 -9.02
C ASP A 199 -15.03 -23.08 -8.61
N LYS A 200 -15.26 -21.77 -8.82
CA LYS A 200 -14.30 -20.71 -8.51
C LYS A 200 -13.96 -20.59 -7.03
N ASN A 201 -14.89 -20.90 -6.14
CA ASN A 201 -14.63 -20.84 -4.70
C ASN A 201 -13.70 -21.98 -4.29
N GLU A 202 -13.86 -23.17 -4.89
CA GLU A 202 -12.92 -24.27 -4.71
C GLU A 202 -11.53 -23.99 -5.30
N GLU A 203 -11.39 -22.99 -6.21
CA GLU A 203 -10.10 -22.52 -6.73
C GLU A 203 -9.37 -21.58 -5.75
N SER A 204 -10.03 -21.16 -4.65
CA SER A 204 -9.48 -20.17 -3.74
C SER A 204 -8.13 -20.57 -3.20
N GLU A 205 -7.15 -19.68 -3.32
CA GLU A 205 -5.81 -19.87 -2.77
C GLU A 205 -5.84 -19.87 -1.25
N VAL A 206 -5.31 -20.92 -0.65
CA VAL A 206 -5.19 -21.05 0.80
C VAL A 206 -3.78 -20.72 1.22
N LEU A 207 -3.63 -19.67 2.02
CA LEU A 207 -2.36 -19.16 2.50
C LEU A 207 -2.20 -19.41 4.00
N LYS A 208 -1.09 -20.00 4.38
CA LYS A 208 -0.63 -20.05 5.77
C LYS A 208 0.39 -18.95 5.98
N VAL A 209 0.16 -18.13 7.00
CA VAL A 209 1.07 -17.06 7.42
C VAL A 209 1.66 -17.39 8.77
N ASP A 210 2.97 -17.40 8.85
CA ASP A 210 3.74 -17.68 10.06
C ASP A 210 4.58 -16.45 10.47
N TYR A 211 4.50 -16.06 11.75
CA TYR A 211 5.36 -15.04 12.34
C TYR A 211 5.72 -15.39 13.78
N GLY A 212 6.95 -15.82 14.01
CA GLY A 212 7.35 -16.36 15.30
C GLY A 212 6.49 -17.56 15.72
N ASN A 213 5.71 -17.40 16.79
CA ASN A 213 4.77 -18.43 17.26
C ASN A 213 3.31 -18.16 16.85
N CYS A 214 3.09 -17.16 16.01
CA CYS A 214 1.76 -16.85 15.48
C CYS A 214 1.58 -17.56 14.13
N HIS A 215 0.46 -18.26 13.97
CA HIS A 215 0.08 -18.95 12.75
C HIS A 215 -1.33 -18.54 12.37
N ILE A 216 -1.51 -18.08 11.14
CA ILE A 216 -2.81 -17.62 10.62
C ILE A 216 -3.06 -18.36 9.31
N LEU A 217 -4.30 -18.75 9.08
CA LEU A 217 -4.76 -19.36 7.84
C LEU A 217 -5.74 -18.40 7.18
N PHE A 218 -5.49 -18.11 5.90
CA PHE A 218 -6.40 -17.36 5.03
C PHE A 218 -6.89 -18.34 3.97
N THR A 219 -8.19 -18.51 3.89
CA THR A 219 -8.83 -19.53 3.05
C THR A 219 -9.55 -18.97 1.84
N GLY A 220 -9.60 -17.63 1.72
CA GLY A 220 -10.50 -17.00 0.75
C GLY A 220 -11.91 -17.53 0.95
N ASP A 221 -12.61 -17.75 -0.12
CA ASP A 221 -13.98 -18.30 -0.16
C ASP A 221 -14.02 -19.83 -0.32
N MET A 222 -12.92 -20.52 0.07
CA MET A 222 -12.84 -21.98 -0.02
C MET A 222 -14.09 -22.62 0.53
N SER A 223 -14.69 -23.54 -0.23
CA SER A 223 -15.89 -24.26 0.12
C SER A 223 -15.84 -25.70 -0.44
N GLY A 224 -16.77 -26.54 -0.02
CA GLY A 224 -16.93 -27.89 -0.56
C GLY A 224 -15.84 -28.87 -0.10
N ASP A 225 -15.38 -29.70 -1.04
CA ASP A 225 -14.41 -30.78 -0.75
C ASP A 225 -12.99 -30.24 -0.50
N GLY A 226 -12.75 -28.94 -0.74
CA GLY A 226 -11.47 -28.26 -0.46
C GLY A 226 -11.26 -27.91 1.03
N GLU A 227 -12.29 -27.91 1.86
CA GLU A 227 -12.18 -27.69 3.29
C GLU A 227 -11.63 -28.96 4.00
#